data_f8bf97c219675bab353ba2f3cf1c7652
#
_entry.id   f8bf97c219675bab353ba2f3cf1c7652
#
_cell.length_a   1.000
_cell.length_b   1.000
_cell.length_c   1.000
_cell.angle_alpha   90.00
_cell.angle_beta   90.00
_cell.angle_gamma   90.00
#
_symmetry.space_group_name_H-M   'P 1'
#
loop_
_entity.id
_entity.type
_entity.pdbx_description
1 polymer ?
#
loop_
_entity_poly.entity_id
_entity_poly.type
_entity_poly.pdbx_seq_one_letter_code
_entity_poly.pdbx_strand_id
1 'polypeptide(L)'
;MKKQRFKVVRSTEGNIFELAFVLLTIVVWVAIVMLYHQAPDIIPTHFGPSGAPDAFGPKTRMFFPCIIVTVVAVCMMAGAYFPHSVNLPGVSFVNERQAALSTRLMRVLGILFVLLTGAVALDMMRGHVLFVLIMIVVMVLVCPVFIYFIYREG
;
A
#
# COMPACT_ATOMS: atom_id res chain seq x y z
N MET A 1 2.87 0.99 -31.80
CA MET A 1 1.50 1.47 -31.50
C MET A 1 1.60 2.63 -30.51
N LYS A 2 0.97 3.80 -30.79
CA LYS A 2 0.91 4.91 -29.82
C LYS A 2 -0.01 4.50 -28.66
N LYS A 3 0.52 4.44 -27.43
CA LYS A 3 -0.30 4.24 -26.22
C LYS A 3 -1.34 5.37 -26.14
N GLN A 4 -2.62 5.01 -26.12
CA GLN A 4 -3.72 5.98 -25.98
C GLN A 4 -3.63 6.59 -24.57
N ARG A 5 -3.60 7.92 -24.47
CA ARG A 5 -3.49 8.62 -23.16
C ARG A 5 -4.90 8.95 -22.67
N PHE A 6 -5.36 8.22 -21.67
CA PHE A 6 -6.61 8.54 -20.99
C PHE A 6 -6.35 9.60 -19.91
N LYS A 7 -7.13 10.67 -19.91
CA LYS A 7 -7.11 11.66 -18.82
C LYS A 7 -8.01 11.16 -17.70
N VAL A 8 -7.45 11.03 -16.51
CA VAL A 8 -8.24 10.79 -15.29
C VAL A 8 -8.97 12.08 -14.93
N VAL A 9 -10.29 12.10 -15.10
CA VAL A 9 -11.13 13.21 -14.67
C VAL A 9 -11.36 13.09 -13.17
N ARG A 10 -11.27 14.23 -12.44
CA ARG A 10 -11.64 14.27 -11.03
C ARG A 10 -13.09 13.83 -10.88
N SER A 11 -13.30 12.82 -10.05
CA SER A 11 -14.62 12.28 -9.72
C SER A 11 -14.87 12.35 -8.21
N THR A 12 -16.12 12.36 -7.79
CA THR A 12 -16.48 12.28 -6.37
C THR A 12 -15.88 11.06 -5.70
N GLU A 13 -15.90 9.91 -6.41
CA GLU A 13 -15.25 8.68 -5.95
C GLU A 13 -13.74 8.91 -5.69
N GLY A 14 -13.04 9.56 -6.62
CA GLY A 14 -11.63 9.89 -6.48
C GLY A 14 -11.32 10.74 -5.27
N ASN A 15 -12.11 11.80 -5.08
CA ASN A 15 -11.96 12.71 -3.93
C ASN A 15 -12.19 11.98 -2.59
N ILE A 16 -13.15 11.03 -2.53
CA ILE A 16 -13.39 10.20 -1.34
C ILE A 16 -12.17 9.32 -1.04
N PHE A 17 -11.59 8.65 -2.05
CA PHE A 17 -10.39 7.84 -1.87
C PHE A 17 -9.20 8.66 -1.37
N GLU A 18 -9.00 9.85 -1.93
CA GLU A 18 -7.90 10.75 -1.53
C GLU A 18 -8.08 11.25 -0.10
N LEU A 19 -9.29 11.69 0.26
CA LEU A 19 -9.60 12.11 1.61
C LEU A 19 -9.40 10.96 2.62
N ALA A 20 -9.93 9.78 2.31
CA ALA A 20 -9.76 8.59 3.12
C ALA A 20 -8.28 8.21 3.28
N PHE A 21 -7.48 8.29 2.21
CA PHE A 21 -6.05 8.04 2.23
C PHE A 21 -5.32 9.00 3.16
N VAL A 22 -5.58 10.31 3.06
CA VAL A 22 -4.94 11.33 3.89
C VAL A 22 -5.31 11.13 5.36
N LEU A 23 -6.60 10.99 5.67
CA LEU A 23 -7.06 10.79 7.04
C LEU A 23 -6.49 9.51 7.65
N LEU A 24 -6.52 8.40 6.90
CA LEU A 24 -5.97 7.12 7.36
C LEU A 24 -4.46 7.22 7.60
N THR A 25 -3.72 7.90 6.71
CA THR A 25 -2.29 8.12 6.88
C THR A 25 -1.99 8.88 8.16
N ILE A 26 -2.74 9.94 8.45
CA ILE A 26 -2.60 10.70 9.70
C ILE A 26 -2.86 9.80 10.91
N VAL A 27 -3.97 9.04 10.91
CA VAL A 27 -4.34 8.14 12.01
C VAL A 27 -3.25 7.08 12.25
N VAL A 28 -2.76 6.45 11.16
CA VAL A 28 -1.69 5.43 11.26
C VAL A 28 -0.41 6.03 11.82
N TRP A 29 0.01 7.22 11.37
CA TRP A 29 1.22 7.86 11.88
C TRP A 29 1.09 8.32 13.33
N VAL A 30 -0.09 8.81 13.75
CA VAL A 30 -0.37 9.09 15.17
C VAL A 30 -0.23 7.81 15.99
N ALA A 31 -0.81 6.70 15.52
CA ALA A 31 -0.69 5.40 16.19
C ALA A 31 0.76 4.93 16.27
N ILE A 32 1.56 5.09 15.20
CA ILE A 32 3.00 4.75 15.18
C ILE A 32 3.77 5.56 16.23
N VAL A 33 3.50 6.86 16.33
CA VAL A 33 4.15 7.70 17.35
C VAL A 33 3.75 7.26 18.76
N MET A 34 2.48 6.93 18.99
CA MET A 34 2.02 6.39 20.28
C MET A 34 2.69 5.06 20.61
N LEU A 35 2.80 4.14 19.65
CA LEU A 35 3.52 2.87 19.81
C LEU A 35 4.99 3.10 20.12
N TYR A 36 5.64 4.04 19.44
CA TYR A 36 7.04 4.39 19.71
C TYR A 36 7.28 4.85 21.15
N HIS A 37 6.35 5.66 21.70
CA HIS A 37 6.46 6.10 23.10
C HIS A 37 6.26 4.97 24.12
N GLN A 38 5.50 3.94 23.75
CA GLN A 38 5.24 2.77 24.59
C GLN A 38 6.29 1.65 24.40
N ALA A 39 7.06 1.69 23.30
CA ALA A 39 8.01 0.66 22.96
C ALA A 39 9.21 0.65 23.93
N PRO A 40 9.74 -0.54 24.26
CA PRO A 40 11.02 -0.67 24.94
C PRO A 40 12.14 -0.07 24.07
N ASP A 41 13.28 0.28 24.67
CA ASP A 41 14.39 0.92 23.95
C ASP A 41 15.00 0.03 22.86
N ILE A 42 14.90 -1.28 23.02
CA ILE A 42 15.35 -2.30 22.06
C ILE A 42 14.13 -3.09 21.57
N ILE A 43 13.95 -3.13 20.26
CA ILE A 43 12.87 -3.84 19.58
C ILE A 43 13.42 -4.79 18.50
N PRO A 44 12.66 -5.80 18.06
CA PRO A 44 12.97 -6.58 16.86
C PRO A 44 13.13 -5.68 15.63
N THR A 45 14.21 -5.90 14.86
CA THR A 45 14.48 -5.15 13.62
C THR A 45 14.59 -6.03 12.40
N HIS A 46 14.66 -7.35 12.59
CA HIS A 46 14.61 -8.36 11.55
C HIS A 46 13.91 -9.62 12.05
N PHE A 47 13.26 -10.33 11.13
CA PHE A 47 12.54 -11.57 11.39
C PHE A 47 13.05 -12.65 10.44
N GLY A 48 13.42 -13.79 10.98
CA GLY A 48 13.87 -14.94 10.21
C GLY A 48 12.74 -15.65 9.44
N PRO A 49 13.08 -16.72 8.68
CA PRO A 49 12.10 -17.48 7.88
C PRO A 49 10.98 -18.12 8.71
N SER A 50 11.21 -18.36 9.99
CA SER A 50 10.19 -18.88 10.94
C SER A 50 9.22 -17.82 11.42
N GLY A 51 9.43 -16.53 11.06
CA GLY A 51 8.69 -15.39 11.61
C GLY A 51 9.13 -14.98 13.03
N ALA A 52 10.14 -15.65 13.61
CA ALA A 52 10.73 -15.26 14.88
C ALA A 52 11.76 -14.14 14.69
N PRO A 53 11.89 -13.20 15.66
CA PRO A 53 12.92 -12.18 15.62
C PRO A 53 14.32 -12.81 15.70
N ASP A 54 15.22 -12.39 14.81
CA ASP A 54 16.63 -12.83 14.79
C ASP A 54 17.63 -11.67 14.86
N ALA A 55 17.16 -10.41 14.79
CA ALA A 55 17.95 -9.23 15.08
C ALA A 55 17.16 -8.18 15.85
N PHE A 56 17.85 -7.45 16.73
CA PHE A 56 17.29 -6.43 17.59
C PHE A 56 18.05 -5.11 17.44
N GLY A 57 17.41 -4.00 17.73
CA GLY A 57 18.04 -2.68 17.67
C GLY A 57 17.22 -1.59 18.32
N PRO A 58 17.73 -0.34 18.33
CA PRO A 58 17.04 0.79 18.93
C PRO A 58 15.65 0.99 18.31
N LYS A 59 14.66 1.32 19.13
CA LYS A 59 13.26 1.56 18.70
C LYS A 59 13.12 2.63 17.60
N THR A 60 14.06 3.55 17.47
CA THR A 60 14.09 4.53 16.37
C THR A 60 14.14 3.88 15.00
N ARG A 61 14.66 2.65 14.87
CA ARG A 61 14.69 1.90 13.61
C ARG A 61 13.31 1.55 13.08
N MET A 62 12.26 1.60 13.90
CA MET A 62 10.87 1.38 13.47
C MET A 62 10.44 2.38 12.40
N PHE A 63 10.91 3.61 12.46
CA PHE A 63 10.53 4.65 11.50
C PHE A 63 11.00 4.36 10.08
N PHE A 64 12.14 3.71 9.90
CA PHE A 64 12.73 3.48 8.59
C PHE A 64 11.82 2.66 7.66
N PRO A 65 11.38 1.42 8.00
CA PRO A 65 10.45 0.67 7.16
C PRO A 65 9.09 1.38 7.04
N CYS A 66 8.60 2.03 8.09
CA CYS A 66 7.33 2.76 8.04
C CYS A 66 7.36 3.92 7.03
N ILE A 67 8.46 4.68 6.96
CA ILE A 67 8.65 5.75 5.97
C ILE A 67 8.68 5.16 4.56
N ILE A 68 9.45 4.09 4.33
CA ILE A 68 9.54 3.46 3.01
C ILE A 68 8.17 3.00 2.52
N VAL A 69 7.41 2.27 3.35
CA VAL A 69 6.08 1.77 2.99
C VAL A 69 5.10 2.92 2.75
N THR A 70 5.18 4.01 3.55
CA THR A 70 4.37 5.21 3.33
C THR A 70 4.70 5.88 1.99
N VAL A 71 5.97 5.98 1.62
CA VAL A 71 6.38 6.53 0.30
C VAL A 71 5.79 5.68 -0.82
N VAL A 72 5.84 4.34 -0.70
CA VAL A 72 5.20 3.44 -1.68
C VAL A 72 3.69 3.70 -1.74
N ALA A 73 3.01 3.86 -0.60
CA ALA A 73 1.58 4.19 -0.55
C ALA A 73 1.25 5.48 -1.30
N VAL A 74 2.06 6.54 -1.10
CA VAL A 74 1.93 7.83 -1.81
C VAL A 74 2.16 7.65 -3.31
N CYS A 75 3.17 6.87 -3.71
CA CYS A 75 3.43 6.56 -5.12
C CYS A 75 2.27 5.81 -5.77
N MET A 76 1.64 4.85 -5.06
CA MET A 76 0.44 4.16 -5.56
C MET A 76 -0.73 5.12 -5.75
N MET A 77 -1.01 5.99 -4.78
CA MET A 77 -2.06 7.00 -4.88
C MET A 77 -1.82 7.99 -6.01
N ALA A 78 -0.57 8.47 -6.17
CA ALA A 78 -0.16 9.34 -7.28
C ALA A 78 -0.26 8.61 -8.63
N GLY A 79 0.09 7.32 -8.69
CA GLY A 79 -0.01 6.47 -9.88
C GLY A 79 -1.44 6.34 -10.42
N ALA A 80 -2.46 6.52 -9.58
CA ALA A 80 -3.86 6.54 -9.99
C ALA A 80 -4.18 7.64 -11.03
N TYR A 81 -3.40 8.70 -11.09
CA TYR A 81 -3.54 9.77 -12.09
C TYR A 81 -2.88 9.46 -13.44
N PHE A 82 -2.08 8.40 -13.49
CA PHE A 82 -1.30 8.01 -14.67
C PHE A 82 -1.60 6.55 -15.09
N PRO A 83 -2.87 6.19 -15.41
CA PRO A 83 -3.24 4.80 -15.73
C PRO A 83 -2.43 4.23 -16.91
N HIS A 84 -2.02 5.09 -17.86
CA HIS A 84 -1.18 4.71 -19.00
C HIS A 84 0.25 4.31 -18.62
N SER A 85 0.71 4.65 -17.42
CA SER A 85 2.05 4.28 -16.90
C SER A 85 2.03 2.93 -16.18
N VAL A 86 0.84 2.40 -15.87
CA VAL A 86 0.69 1.07 -15.27
C VAL A 86 0.98 0.03 -16.36
N ASN A 87 2.09 -0.69 -16.21
CA ASN A 87 2.45 -1.78 -17.11
C ASN A 87 1.89 -3.10 -16.57
N LEU A 88 0.71 -3.50 -17.08
CA LEU A 88 0.22 -4.85 -16.89
C LEU A 88 0.67 -5.71 -18.09
N PRO A 89 1.33 -6.87 -17.86
CA PRO A 89 1.75 -7.74 -18.94
C PRO A 89 0.57 -8.11 -19.84
N GLY A 90 0.69 -7.91 -21.16
CA GLY A 90 -0.37 -8.27 -22.12
C GLY A 90 -1.57 -7.33 -22.17
N VAL A 91 -1.63 -6.26 -21.37
CA VAL A 91 -2.71 -5.27 -21.43
C VAL A 91 -2.23 -4.01 -22.13
N SER A 92 -2.76 -3.75 -23.31
CA SER A 92 -2.78 -2.41 -23.88
C SER A 92 -4.12 -1.79 -23.49
N PHE A 93 -4.11 -0.70 -22.70
CA PHE A 93 -5.36 -0.01 -22.35
C PHE A 93 -6.04 0.49 -23.63
N VAL A 94 -7.14 -0.17 -24.00
CA VAL A 94 -7.86 0.07 -25.26
C VAL A 94 -9.08 0.93 -25.01
N ASN A 95 -9.61 0.96 -23.76
CA ASN A 95 -10.83 1.64 -23.42
C ASN A 95 -10.79 2.34 -22.05
N GLU A 96 -11.77 3.23 -21.82
CA GLU A 96 -11.88 4.03 -20.59
C GLU A 96 -12.19 3.18 -19.35
N ARG A 97 -12.88 2.03 -19.51
CA ARG A 97 -13.22 1.14 -18.38
C ARG A 97 -11.98 0.47 -17.80
N GLN A 98 -11.08 0.01 -18.66
CA GLN A 98 -9.79 -0.55 -18.23
C GLN A 98 -8.96 0.49 -17.49
N ALA A 99 -8.90 1.73 -18.00
CA ALA A 99 -8.21 2.84 -17.36
C ALA A 99 -8.83 3.16 -15.98
N ALA A 100 -10.16 3.16 -15.87
CA ALA A 100 -10.87 3.39 -14.61
C ALA A 100 -10.61 2.29 -13.58
N LEU A 101 -10.63 1.01 -13.98
CA LEU A 101 -10.31 -0.12 -13.09
C LEU A 101 -8.85 -0.07 -12.60
N SER A 102 -7.93 0.29 -13.48
CA SER A 102 -6.52 0.48 -13.14
C SER A 102 -6.33 1.61 -12.12
N THR A 103 -7.04 2.73 -12.31
CA THR A 103 -7.06 3.86 -11.37
C THR A 103 -7.59 3.42 -10.00
N ARG A 104 -8.69 2.65 -9.96
CA ARG A 104 -9.25 2.11 -8.71
C ARG A 104 -8.28 1.16 -8.02
N LEU A 105 -7.63 0.26 -8.76
CA LEU A 105 -6.60 -0.64 -8.21
C LEU A 105 -5.49 0.16 -7.52
N MET A 106 -4.95 1.20 -8.17
CA MET A 106 -3.90 2.04 -7.59
C MET A 106 -4.35 2.72 -6.29
N ARG A 107 -5.58 3.23 -6.22
CA ARG A 107 -6.15 3.85 -5.02
C ARG A 107 -6.33 2.85 -3.88
N VAL A 108 -6.87 1.66 -4.19
CA VAL A 108 -7.02 0.58 -3.21
C VAL A 108 -5.66 0.14 -2.67
N LEU A 109 -4.67 -0.06 -3.55
CA LEU A 109 -3.31 -0.39 -3.14
C LEU A 109 -2.69 0.70 -2.27
N GLY A 110 -2.88 1.98 -2.60
CA GLY A 110 -2.43 3.10 -1.77
C GLY A 110 -2.94 2.99 -0.33
N ILE A 111 -4.24 2.72 -0.16
CA ILE A 111 -4.85 2.52 1.17
C ILE A 111 -4.29 1.27 1.86
N LEU A 112 -4.16 0.15 1.14
CA LEU A 112 -3.61 -1.09 1.70
C LEU A 112 -2.15 -0.92 2.16
N PHE A 113 -1.33 -0.15 1.44
CA PHE A 113 0.03 0.18 1.86
C PHE A 113 0.08 1.08 3.09
N VAL A 114 -0.88 2.01 3.28
CA VAL A 114 -1.00 2.76 4.55
C VAL A 114 -1.32 1.82 5.71
N LEU A 115 -2.24 0.87 5.54
CA LEU A 115 -2.54 -0.14 6.55
C LEU A 115 -1.32 -1.06 6.82
N LEU A 116 -0.58 -1.42 5.77
CA LEU A 116 0.67 -2.18 5.89
C LEU A 116 1.71 -1.42 6.72
N THR A 117 1.79 -0.09 6.60
CA THR A 117 2.67 0.74 7.45
C THR A 117 2.36 0.53 8.94
N GLY A 118 1.07 0.56 9.30
CA GLY A 118 0.63 0.28 10.67
C GLY A 118 0.93 -1.16 11.10
N ALA A 119 0.72 -2.13 10.21
CA ALA A 119 1.03 -3.54 10.47
C ALA A 119 2.52 -3.76 10.77
N VAL A 120 3.41 -3.13 10.00
CA VAL A 120 4.87 -3.18 10.22
C VAL A 120 5.23 -2.67 11.61
N ALA A 121 4.69 -1.51 12.02
CA ALA A 121 4.96 -0.95 13.34
C ALA A 121 4.47 -1.85 14.48
N LEU A 122 3.25 -2.42 14.34
CA LEU A 122 2.67 -3.35 15.31
C LEU A 122 3.49 -4.64 15.44
N ASP A 123 3.92 -5.21 14.32
CA ASP A 123 4.69 -6.46 14.32
C ASP A 123 6.09 -6.25 14.94
N MET A 124 6.75 -5.14 14.62
CA MET A 124 8.01 -4.78 15.27
C MET A 124 7.85 -4.58 16.79
N MET A 125 6.74 -4.00 17.22
CA MET A 125 6.44 -3.80 18.64
C MET A 125 6.15 -5.12 19.37
N ARG A 126 5.45 -6.06 18.71
CA ARG A 126 5.01 -7.33 19.31
C ARG A 126 5.97 -8.50 19.11
N GLY A 127 6.98 -8.34 18.27
CA GLY A 127 7.97 -9.38 18.01
C GLY A 127 7.45 -10.55 17.15
N HIS A 128 6.54 -10.28 16.22
CA HIS A 128 6.03 -11.27 15.25
C HIS A 128 5.73 -10.61 13.91
N VAL A 129 5.38 -11.40 12.88
CA VAL A 129 5.10 -10.91 11.50
C VAL A 129 3.65 -11.12 11.07
N LEU A 130 2.74 -11.35 12.01
CA LEU A 130 1.37 -11.78 11.73
C LEU A 130 0.59 -10.74 10.91
N PHE A 131 0.63 -9.48 11.33
CA PHE A 131 -0.15 -8.42 10.67
C PHE A 131 0.37 -8.10 9.28
N VAL A 132 1.70 -8.10 9.09
CA VAL A 132 2.33 -7.96 7.77
C VAL A 132 1.92 -9.10 6.85
N LEU A 133 1.95 -10.36 7.32
CA LEU A 133 1.51 -11.51 6.52
C LEU A 133 0.04 -11.41 6.12
N ILE A 134 -0.84 -11.02 7.04
CA ILE A 134 -2.26 -10.79 6.73
C ILE A 134 -2.40 -9.75 5.63
N MET A 135 -1.69 -8.63 5.71
CA MET A 135 -1.76 -7.57 4.70
C MET A 135 -1.23 -8.02 3.35
N ILE A 136 -0.14 -8.82 3.32
CA ILE A 136 0.37 -9.41 2.08
C ILE A 136 -0.68 -10.33 1.45
N VAL A 137 -1.32 -11.22 2.23
CA VAL A 137 -2.37 -12.11 1.73
C VAL A 137 -3.53 -11.31 1.14
N VAL A 138 -3.99 -10.25 1.82
CA VAL A 138 -5.05 -9.38 1.30
C VAL A 138 -4.64 -8.76 -0.03
N MET A 139 -3.41 -8.25 -0.17
CA MET A 139 -2.93 -7.67 -1.43
C MET A 139 -2.85 -8.72 -2.55
N VAL A 140 -2.35 -9.95 -2.22
CA VAL A 140 -2.27 -11.07 -3.17
C VAL A 140 -3.65 -11.52 -3.65
N LEU A 141 -4.69 -11.38 -2.84
CA LEU A 141 -6.07 -11.70 -3.24
C LEU A 141 -6.72 -10.55 -4.04
N VAL A 142 -6.48 -9.31 -3.66
CA VAL A 142 -7.07 -8.13 -4.32
C VAL A 142 -6.51 -7.92 -5.73
N CYS A 143 -5.19 -8.01 -5.91
CA CYS A 143 -4.56 -7.75 -7.20
C CYS A 143 -5.08 -8.62 -8.34
N PRO A 144 -5.14 -9.98 -8.23
CA PRO A 144 -5.65 -10.81 -9.31
C PRO A 144 -7.12 -10.54 -9.66
N VAL A 145 -7.95 -10.19 -8.67
CA VAL A 145 -9.37 -9.85 -8.91
C VAL A 145 -9.47 -8.61 -9.82
N PHE A 146 -8.74 -7.55 -9.51
CA PHE A 146 -8.72 -6.35 -10.36
C PHE A 146 -8.11 -6.64 -11.73
N ILE A 147 -7.02 -7.39 -11.78
CA ILE A 147 -6.35 -7.78 -13.03
C ILE A 147 -7.32 -8.58 -13.91
N TYR A 148 -8.04 -9.55 -13.34
CA TYR A 148 -9.06 -10.33 -14.06
C TYR A 148 -10.13 -9.42 -14.69
N PHE A 149 -10.68 -8.46 -13.93
CA PHE A 149 -11.66 -7.54 -14.46
C PHE A 149 -11.09 -6.61 -15.54
N ILE A 150 -9.84 -6.14 -15.39
CA ILE A 150 -9.17 -5.32 -16.42
C ILE A 150 -9.01 -6.12 -17.72
N TYR A 151 -8.64 -7.40 -17.65
CA TYR A 151 -8.53 -8.26 -18.84
C TYR A 151 -9.90 -8.53 -19.48
N ARG A 152 -10.92 -8.75 -18.67
CA ARG A 152 -12.27 -9.04 -19.16
C ARG A 152 -12.92 -7.88 -19.93
N GLU A 153 -12.56 -6.66 -19.61
CA GLU A 153 -13.08 -5.44 -20.28
C GLU A 153 -12.30 -5.06 -21.56
N GLY A 154 -11.28 -5.79 -21.94
CA GLY A 154 -10.48 -5.60 -23.17
C GLY A 154 -10.89 -6.56 -24.24
#